data_924bb52c38829982306d688c1c4030ac
#
_entry.id   924bb52c38829982306d688c1c4030ac
#
_cell.length_a   1.000
_cell.length_b   1.000
_cell.length_c   1.000
_cell.angle_alpha   90.00
_cell.angle_beta   90.00
_cell.angle_gamma   90.00
#
_symmetry.space_group_name_H-M   'P 1'
#
loop_
_entity.id
_entity.type
_entity.pdbx_description
1 polymer ?
#
loop_
_entity_poly.entity_id
_entity_poly.type
_entity_poly.pdbx_seq_one_letter_code
_entity_poly.pdbx_strand_id
1 'polypeptide(L)'
;MKLKPIEELTFTDDFMFGRVMQNAEICKGFLERMLEIKIERIEYPELQKSISPHYQSKGIRLDVYMQDSNRVFDIEIQNSLDENLPKRTRYYQSMMDIDLLLKGKNYTELKESFVIFICKDDFFGFNLPCYSFSNTC
;
A
#
# COMPACT_ATOMS: atom_id res chain seq x y z
N MET A 1 23.47 -1.27 14.81
CA MET A 1 22.33 -0.33 14.77
C MET A 1 21.64 -0.33 16.13
N LYS A 2 21.48 0.83 16.73
CA LYS A 2 20.81 0.94 18.04
C LYS A 2 19.30 1.06 17.80
N LEU A 3 18.53 0.13 18.33
CA LEU A 3 17.07 0.19 18.25
C LEU A 3 16.54 1.33 19.12
N LYS A 4 15.51 2.01 18.64
CA LYS A 4 14.79 2.99 19.46
C LYS A 4 14.06 2.28 20.60
N PRO A 5 14.03 2.88 21.82
CA PRO A 5 13.14 2.40 22.86
C PRO A 5 11.68 2.42 22.41
N ILE A 6 10.88 1.49 22.93
CA ILE A 6 9.48 1.36 22.51
C ILE A 6 8.66 2.64 22.78
N GLU A 7 9.01 3.36 23.83
CA GLU A 7 8.37 4.62 24.25
C GLU A 7 8.63 5.79 23.28
N GLU A 8 9.67 5.66 22.43
CA GLU A 8 10.05 6.68 21.45
C GLU A 8 9.51 6.37 20.05
N LEU A 9 8.82 5.23 19.87
CA LEU A 9 8.26 4.85 18.61
C LEU A 9 7.04 5.72 18.26
N THR A 10 7.01 6.17 17.01
CA THR A 10 5.89 6.94 16.46
C THR A 10 5.20 6.13 15.35
N PHE A 11 4.05 6.59 14.89
CA PHE A 11 3.31 5.94 13.80
C PHE A 11 4.14 5.76 12.52
N THR A 12 5.11 6.64 12.28
CA THR A 12 5.98 6.58 11.09
C THR A 12 7.11 5.56 11.21
N ASP A 13 7.35 4.98 12.38
CA ASP A 13 8.30 3.88 12.51
C ASP A 13 7.66 2.60 11.95
N ASP A 14 8.40 1.85 11.13
CA ASP A 14 7.89 0.68 10.40
C ASP A 14 7.23 -0.35 11.32
N PHE A 15 7.84 -0.60 12.46
CA PHE A 15 7.29 -1.55 13.45
C PHE A 15 5.94 -1.07 14.00
N MET A 16 5.86 0.19 14.42
CA MET A 16 4.63 0.76 14.98
C MET A 16 3.53 0.84 13.93
N PHE A 17 3.86 1.29 12.72
CA PHE A 17 2.95 1.34 11.59
C PHE A 17 2.32 -0.04 11.31
N GLY A 18 3.16 -1.06 11.18
CA GLY A 18 2.69 -2.43 10.96
C GLY A 18 1.78 -2.93 12.08
N ARG A 19 2.15 -2.67 13.34
CA ARG A 19 1.34 -3.09 14.50
C ARG A 19 -0.02 -2.40 14.55
N VAL A 20 -0.07 -1.12 14.28
CA VAL A 20 -1.34 -0.36 14.24
C VAL A 20 -2.23 -0.83 13.08
N MET A 21 -1.65 -0.96 11.89
CA MET A 21 -2.39 -1.36 10.68
C MET A 21 -2.80 -2.83 10.65
N GLN A 22 -2.22 -3.65 11.51
CA GLN A 22 -2.64 -5.04 11.70
C GLN A 22 -4.06 -5.14 12.30
N ASN A 23 -4.51 -4.11 12.99
CA ASN A 23 -5.88 -4.01 13.44
C ASN A 23 -6.79 -3.69 12.25
N ALA A 24 -7.65 -4.64 11.88
CA ALA A 24 -8.51 -4.54 10.70
C ALA A 24 -9.46 -3.34 10.75
N GLU A 25 -10.02 -3.01 11.91
CA GLU A 25 -10.93 -1.88 12.07
C GLU A 25 -10.22 -0.53 11.90
N ILE A 26 -9.00 -0.40 12.42
CA ILE A 26 -8.18 0.81 12.26
C ILE A 26 -7.79 0.96 10.78
N CYS A 27 -7.33 -0.12 10.16
CA CYS A 27 -6.96 -0.13 8.74
C CYS A 27 -8.14 0.25 7.85
N LYS A 28 -9.32 -0.33 8.10
CA LYS A 28 -10.55 0.01 7.41
C LYS A 28 -10.89 1.49 7.55
N GLY A 29 -10.91 2.01 8.78
CA GLY A 29 -11.21 3.41 9.04
C GLY A 29 -10.24 4.37 8.35
N PHE A 30 -8.96 4.02 8.30
CA PHE A 30 -7.96 4.78 7.57
C PHE A 30 -8.28 4.83 6.07
N LEU A 31 -8.53 3.68 5.44
CA LEU A 31 -8.82 3.59 4.02
C LEU A 31 -10.11 4.31 3.63
N GLU A 32 -11.15 4.17 4.43
CA GLU A 32 -12.43 4.84 4.18
C GLU A 32 -12.30 6.35 4.20
N ARG A 33 -11.47 6.89 5.10
CA ARG A 33 -11.22 8.34 5.18
C ARG A 33 -10.31 8.83 4.06
N MET A 34 -9.25 8.10 3.75
CA MET A 34 -8.27 8.50 2.73
C MET A 34 -8.85 8.48 1.33
N LEU A 35 -9.67 7.49 1.02
CA LEU A 35 -10.19 7.26 -0.32
C LEU A 35 -11.64 7.73 -0.50
N GLU A 36 -12.28 8.18 0.57
CA GLU A 36 -13.69 8.57 0.59
C GLU A 36 -14.62 7.47 0.06
N ILE A 37 -14.32 6.23 0.42
CA ILE A 37 -15.06 5.03 0.03
C ILE A 37 -15.68 4.37 1.25
N LYS A 38 -16.62 3.47 1.01
CA LYS A 38 -17.19 2.60 2.04
C LYS A 38 -16.69 1.17 1.85
N ILE A 39 -16.22 0.57 2.93
CA ILE A 39 -15.74 -0.81 2.96
C ILE A 39 -16.69 -1.62 3.85
N GLU A 40 -17.40 -2.57 3.28
CA GLU A 40 -18.37 -3.37 4.04
C GLU A 40 -17.71 -4.48 4.84
N ARG A 41 -16.77 -5.16 4.22
CA ARG A 41 -16.07 -6.30 4.82
C ARG A 41 -14.60 -6.26 4.50
N ILE A 42 -13.77 -6.48 5.51
CA ILE A 42 -12.31 -6.54 5.40
C ILE A 42 -11.81 -7.92 5.70
N GLU A 43 -10.86 -8.38 4.92
CA GLU A 43 -9.99 -9.47 5.32
C GLU A 43 -8.88 -8.92 6.22
N TYR A 44 -8.24 -9.81 7.00
CA TYR A 44 -7.14 -9.38 7.86
C TYR A 44 -6.00 -8.80 7.05
N PRO A 45 -5.45 -7.63 7.44
CA PRO A 45 -4.26 -7.08 6.79
C PRO A 45 -3.08 -8.05 6.84
N GLU A 46 -2.46 -8.27 5.71
CA GLU A 46 -1.23 -9.05 5.61
C GLU A 46 -0.03 -8.12 5.64
N LEU A 47 0.85 -8.30 6.62
CA LEU A 47 2.06 -7.51 6.74
C LEU A 47 3.20 -8.13 5.94
N GLN A 48 4.01 -7.27 5.30
CA GLN A 48 5.23 -7.67 4.62
C GLN A 48 5.01 -8.74 3.53
N LYS A 49 3.91 -8.59 2.77
CA LYS A 49 3.61 -9.49 1.65
C LYS A 49 4.64 -9.33 0.53
N SER A 50 5.32 -10.43 0.19
CA SER A 50 6.26 -10.45 -0.92
C SER A 50 5.60 -10.91 -2.20
N ILE A 51 5.89 -10.21 -3.30
CA ILE A 51 5.47 -10.57 -4.66
C ILE A 51 6.71 -10.65 -5.54
N SER A 52 6.96 -11.83 -6.09
CA SER A 52 8.10 -12.09 -6.98
C SER A 52 7.67 -13.07 -8.07
N PRO A 53 6.96 -12.60 -9.10
CA PRO A 53 6.30 -13.48 -10.07
C PRO A 53 7.27 -14.14 -11.05
N HIS A 54 8.44 -13.59 -11.22
CA HIS A 54 9.42 -14.10 -12.19
C HIS A 54 10.83 -13.99 -11.64
N TYR A 55 11.66 -15.01 -11.94
CA TYR A 55 13.04 -15.10 -11.44
C TYR A 55 13.89 -13.85 -11.73
N GLN A 56 13.74 -13.26 -12.90
CA GLN A 56 14.50 -12.08 -13.32
C GLN A 56 13.79 -10.75 -13.04
N SER A 57 12.55 -10.76 -12.57
CA SER A 57 11.85 -9.53 -12.23
C SER A 57 12.27 -9.00 -10.86
N LYS A 58 12.23 -7.69 -10.73
CA LYS A 58 12.41 -7.07 -9.42
C LYS A 58 11.20 -7.38 -8.53
N GLY A 59 11.41 -8.23 -7.54
CA GLY A 59 10.39 -8.50 -6.51
C GLY A 59 10.10 -7.27 -5.67
N ILE A 60 8.93 -7.24 -5.07
CA ILE A 60 8.50 -6.20 -4.14
C ILE A 60 8.05 -6.83 -2.82
N ARG A 61 8.06 -6.01 -1.78
CA ARG A 61 7.47 -6.34 -0.49
C ARG A 61 6.54 -5.21 -0.09
N LEU A 62 5.27 -5.53 0.10
CA LEU A 62 4.23 -4.60 0.50
C LEU A 62 4.16 -4.51 2.02
N ASP A 63 4.14 -3.30 2.57
CA ASP A 63 4.13 -3.13 4.03
C ASP A 63 2.83 -3.65 4.64
N VAL A 64 1.71 -3.18 4.16
CA VAL A 64 0.37 -3.61 4.58
C VAL A 64 -0.49 -3.88 3.36
N TYR A 65 -0.84 -5.13 3.14
CA TYR A 65 -1.70 -5.56 2.04
C TYR A 65 -3.07 -5.95 2.56
N MET A 66 -4.13 -5.49 1.92
CA MET A 66 -5.49 -5.76 2.33
C MET A 66 -6.42 -5.91 1.14
N GLN A 67 -7.44 -6.73 1.31
CA GLN A 67 -8.48 -6.93 0.30
C GLN A 67 -9.88 -6.74 0.88
N ASP A 68 -10.78 -6.23 0.08
CA ASP A 68 -12.21 -6.45 0.21
C ASP A 68 -12.72 -7.30 -0.98
N SER A 69 -14.03 -7.42 -1.15
CA SER A 69 -14.61 -8.28 -2.20
C SER A 69 -14.15 -7.93 -3.62
N ASN A 70 -13.98 -6.64 -3.91
CA ASN A 70 -13.72 -6.13 -5.27
C ASN A 70 -12.47 -5.26 -5.40
N ARG A 71 -11.78 -5.00 -4.29
CA ARG A 71 -10.66 -4.07 -4.24
C ARG A 71 -9.49 -4.66 -3.50
N VAL A 72 -8.30 -4.19 -3.85
CA VAL A 72 -7.04 -4.50 -3.16
C VAL A 72 -6.33 -3.21 -2.81
N PHE A 73 -5.70 -3.21 -1.65
CA PHE A 73 -5.05 -2.04 -1.10
C PHE A 73 -3.64 -2.40 -0.65
N ASP A 74 -2.70 -1.56 -0.98
CA ASP A 74 -1.35 -1.57 -0.42
C ASP A 74 -1.11 -0.24 0.29
N ILE A 75 -0.73 -0.30 1.56
CA ILE A 75 -0.43 0.88 2.36
C ILE A 75 1.02 0.82 2.77
N GLU A 76 1.79 1.83 2.35
CA GLU A 76 3.22 1.94 2.57
C GLU A 76 3.55 3.13 3.44
N ILE A 77 4.57 3.00 4.28
CA ILE A 77 5.15 4.13 5.00
C ILE A 77 6.46 4.55 4.33
N GLN A 78 6.60 5.84 4.02
CA GLN A 78 7.77 6.39 3.34
C GLN A 78 8.42 7.46 4.20
N ASN A 79 9.54 7.12 4.83
CA ASN A 79 10.25 7.98 5.77
C ASN A 79 11.31 8.87 5.11
N SER A 80 11.69 8.58 3.89
CA SER A 80 12.68 9.34 3.14
C SER A 80 12.13 9.78 1.78
N LEU A 81 12.68 10.85 1.24
CA LEU A 81 12.35 11.28 -0.12
C LEU A 81 12.82 10.24 -1.14
N ASP A 82 11.98 9.96 -2.12
CA ASP A 82 12.27 9.05 -3.23
C ASP A 82 11.76 9.68 -4.52
N GLU A 83 12.70 10.13 -5.36
CA GLU A 83 12.37 10.73 -6.66
C GLU A 83 11.65 9.76 -7.61
N ASN A 84 11.76 8.47 -7.35
CA ASN A 84 11.13 7.43 -8.15
C ASN A 84 9.77 6.98 -7.61
N LEU A 85 9.25 7.65 -6.59
CA LEU A 85 7.99 7.24 -5.95
C LEU A 85 6.83 7.07 -6.95
N PRO A 86 6.58 7.98 -7.91
CA PRO A 86 5.53 7.78 -8.91
C PRO A 86 5.74 6.53 -9.78
N LYS A 87 6.99 6.20 -10.12
CA LYS A 87 7.31 4.98 -10.86
C LYS A 87 7.15 3.73 -9.99
N ARG A 88 7.51 3.82 -8.71
CA ARG A 88 7.31 2.73 -7.74
C ARG A 88 5.83 2.43 -7.56
N THR A 89 4.98 3.43 -7.40
CA THR A 89 3.53 3.22 -7.25
C THR A 89 2.97 2.46 -8.45
N ARG A 90 3.35 2.85 -9.67
CA ARG A 90 2.94 2.16 -10.90
C ARG A 90 3.44 0.72 -10.94
N TYR A 91 4.70 0.49 -10.56
CA TYR A 91 5.29 -0.85 -10.54
C TYR A 91 4.60 -1.75 -9.51
N TYR A 92 4.36 -1.24 -8.32
CA TYR A 92 3.65 -1.97 -7.26
C TYR A 92 2.24 -2.36 -7.69
N GLN A 93 1.51 -1.44 -8.32
CA GLN A 93 0.17 -1.71 -8.83
C GLN A 93 0.18 -2.82 -9.88
N SER A 94 1.13 -2.77 -10.80
CA SER A 94 1.31 -3.82 -11.83
C SER A 94 1.64 -5.17 -11.23
N MET A 95 2.48 -5.21 -10.20
CA MET A 95 2.84 -6.43 -9.49
C MET A 95 1.66 -7.03 -8.74
N MET A 96 0.82 -6.20 -8.13
CA MET A 96 -0.43 -6.64 -7.49
C MET A 96 -1.38 -7.26 -8.52
N ASP A 97 -1.49 -6.66 -9.69
CA ASP A 97 -2.32 -7.20 -10.78
C ASP A 97 -1.81 -8.56 -11.26
N ILE A 98 -0.50 -8.71 -11.44
CA ILE A 98 0.11 -9.99 -11.82
C ILE A 98 -0.13 -11.07 -10.75
N ASP A 99 -0.03 -10.72 -9.48
CA ASP A 99 -0.28 -11.63 -8.37
C ASP A 99 -1.74 -12.10 -8.31
N LEU A 100 -2.68 -11.23 -8.67
CA LEU A 100 -4.11 -11.49 -8.60
C LEU A 100 -4.67 -12.22 -9.81
N LEU A 101 -4.17 -11.90 -11.01
CA LEU A 101 -4.69 -12.45 -12.26
C LEU A 101 -3.89 -13.65 -12.72
N LEU A 102 -4.37 -14.83 -12.43
CA LEU A 102 -3.75 -16.09 -12.84
C LEU A 102 -3.88 -16.33 -14.35
N LYS A 103 -2.92 -17.09 -14.89
CA LYS A 103 -2.93 -17.51 -16.29
C LYS A 103 -4.27 -18.18 -16.66
N GLY A 104 -4.84 -17.76 -17.78
CA GLY A 104 -6.11 -18.28 -18.29
C GLY A 104 -7.35 -17.60 -17.69
N LYS A 105 -7.17 -16.65 -16.79
CA LYS A 105 -8.25 -15.86 -16.23
C LYS A 105 -8.59 -14.65 -17.11
N ASN A 106 -9.81 -14.18 -17.01
CA ASN A 106 -10.29 -13.02 -17.77
C ASN A 106 -9.87 -11.72 -17.08
N TYR A 107 -9.55 -10.69 -17.86
CA TYR A 107 -9.23 -9.36 -17.33
C TYR A 107 -10.36 -8.75 -16.49
N THR A 108 -11.60 -9.15 -16.69
CA THR A 108 -12.73 -8.73 -15.84
C THR A 108 -12.62 -9.19 -14.39
N GLU A 109 -11.75 -10.15 -14.10
CA GLU A 109 -11.47 -10.64 -12.76
C GLU A 109 -10.44 -9.78 -12.01
N LEU A 110 -9.79 -8.82 -12.69
CA LEU A 110 -8.94 -7.84 -12.03
C LEU A 110 -9.77 -6.97 -11.09
N LYS A 111 -9.26 -6.82 -9.88
CA LYS A 111 -9.86 -5.94 -8.88
C LYS A 111 -9.39 -4.50 -9.06
N GLU A 112 -10.20 -3.57 -8.64
CA GLU A 112 -9.74 -2.19 -8.45
C GLU A 112 -8.61 -2.18 -7.42
N SER A 113 -7.51 -1.50 -7.71
CA SER A 113 -6.32 -1.53 -6.88
C SER A 113 -5.86 -0.14 -6.47
N PHE A 114 -5.42 -0.01 -5.23
CA PHE A 114 -4.93 1.23 -4.64
C PHE A 114 -3.56 0.99 -4.02
N VAL A 115 -2.61 1.85 -4.36
CA VAL A 115 -1.30 1.91 -3.72
C VAL A 115 -1.18 3.26 -3.02
N ILE A 116 -1.04 3.24 -1.70
CA ILE A 116 -1.07 4.42 -0.86
C ILE A 116 0.28 4.56 -0.15
N PHE A 117 1.00 5.62 -0.44
CA PHE A 117 2.22 5.97 0.28
C PHE A 117 1.93 7.08 1.29
N ILE A 118 2.12 6.79 2.57
CA ILE A 118 2.10 7.78 3.64
C ILE A 118 3.52 8.33 3.75
N CYS A 119 3.72 9.56 3.26
CA CYS A 119 5.03 10.19 3.22
C CYS A 119 5.22 11.11 4.43
N LYS A 120 6.39 11.03 5.05
CA LYS A 120 6.76 11.93 6.14
C LYS A 120 6.94 13.37 5.64
N ASP A 121 7.46 13.52 4.42
CA ASP A 121 7.76 14.80 3.80
C ASP A 121 6.97 14.97 2.50
N ASP A 122 6.71 16.23 2.11
CA ASP A 122 6.06 16.56 0.85
C ASP A 122 7.05 16.39 -0.31
N PHE A 123 6.98 15.23 -0.96
CA PHE A 123 7.85 14.88 -2.08
C PHE A 123 7.73 15.84 -3.27
N PHE A 124 6.51 16.31 -3.57
CA PHE A 124 6.25 17.15 -4.74
C PHE A 124 6.45 18.65 -4.47
N GLY A 125 6.47 19.07 -3.21
CA GLY A 125 6.74 20.44 -2.81
C GLY A 125 5.64 21.46 -3.10
N PHE A 126 4.42 21.02 -3.38
CA PHE A 126 3.27 21.91 -3.64
C PHE A 126 2.45 22.23 -2.40
N ASN A 127 2.88 21.78 -1.23
CA ASN A 127 2.21 21.96 0.06
C ASN A 127 0.77 21.43 0.08
N LEU A 128 0.51 20.35 -0.66
CA LEU A 128 -0.77 19.65 -0.65
C LEU A 128 -0.71 18.46 0.30
N PRO A 129 -1.81 18.20 1.02
CA PRO A 129 -1.85 17.06 1.95
C PRO A 129 -1.94 15.71 1.26
N CYS A 130 -2.35 15.69 0.00
CA CYS A 130 -2.52 14.47 -0.78
C CYS A 130 -2.30 14.73 -2.27
N TYR A 131 -1.66 13.76 -2.92
CA TYR A 131 -1.47 13.71 -4.37
C TYR A 131 -2.02 12.38 -4.86
N SER A 132 -2.82 12.41 -5.92
CA SER A 132 -3.38 11.19 -6.48
C SER A 132 -3.07 11.05 -7.97
N PHE A 133 -2.83 9.82 -8.37
CA PHE A 133 -2.57 9.43 -9.75
C PHE A 133 -3.51 8.31 -10.13
N SER A 134 -4.15 8.41 -11.26
CA SER A 134 -5.04 7.38 -11.75
C SER A 134 -4.97 7.28 -13.27
N ASN A 135 -5.29 6.09 -13.78
CA ASN A 135 -5.52 5.92 -15.21
C ASN A 135 -6.94 6.40 -15.52
N THR A 136 -7.02 7.35 -16.44
CA THR A 136 -8.30 7.89 -16.91
C THR A 136 -8.39 7.78 -18.43
N CYS A 137 -9.60 7.61 -18.94
CA CYS A 137 -9.87 7.67 -20.38
C CYS A 137 -10.55 8.97 -20.78
#